data_22d8f30ec9868f4e2ddbb59d2aadf3b4
#
_entry.id   22d8f30ec9868f4e2ddbb59d2aadf3b4
#
_cell.length_a   1.000
_cell.length_b   1.000
_cell.length_c   1.000
_cell.angle_alpha   90.00
_cell.angle_beta   90.00
_cell.angle_gamma   90.00
#
_symmetry.space_group_name_H-M   'P 1'
#
loop_
_entity.id
_entity.type
_entity.pdbx_description
1 polymer ?
#
loop_
_entity_poly.entity_id
_entity_poly.type
_entity_poly.pdbx_seq_one_letter_code
_entity_poly.pdbx_strand_id
1 'polypeptide(L)'
;VFFSVKNQIMLLDKLEAIYNRFKEVSQLITDPDIIADMKRYIQLNKEYKDLEEIVEVYKTYKNVLENIDSSKEMLAHEKDEEFREMAKAELEDLEDKKDTLEEQIKILLVPSDPQDGKNSVVEIRAGTGGDEAAIFAGDLFRMYTKYCEKKGWKTEIVEMNEGTSGGFKEIVFNVSGKKVYGTMKYESGVHRVQRVPQTETQGRVHTSAATVAVLPEADEFDIDLKMSDVRKDTYCSSGPGGQSVNTTYSAIRLTHIPSGLVVTCQDQKSQIKNFEKALKVLRTRLFDMEYKKYLDEISSKRKTMVSTGDRSAKIRTYNYPQGRVTDHRISLTLYNLSAIIDGEIEEIIEALKVAENAEKLKEGAIAS
;
A
#
# COMPACT_ATOMS: atom_id res chain seq x y z
N VAL A 1 -22.22 -17.13 26.95
CA VAL A 1 -23.27 -17.41 25.96
C VAL A 1 -23.93 -16.11 25.49
N PHE A 2 -24.43 -15.21 26.36
CA PHE A 2 -25.08 -13.94 25.94
C PHE A 2 -24.15 -12.96 25.20
N PHE A 3 -22.87 -12.92 25.53
CA PHE A 3 -21.87 -12.04 24.87
C PHE A 3 -21.54 -12.51 23.44
N SER A 4 -21.57 -13.82 23.21
CA SER A 4 -21.32 -14.43 21.90
C SER A 4 -22.46 -14.16 20.90
N VAL A 5 -23.71 -14.28 21.33
CA VAL A 5 -24.90 -14.09 20.48
C VAL A 5 -25.03 -12.62 20.04
N LYS A 6 -24.74 -11.65 20.92
CA LYS A 6 -24.79 -10.23 20.58
C LYS A 6 -23.73 -9.85 19.54
N ASN A 7 -22.52 -10.41 19.66
CA ASN A 7 -21.45 -10.18 18.70
C ASN A 7 -21.77 -10.81 17.32
N GLN A 8 -22.41 -11.97 17.31
CA GLN A 8 -22.83 -12.64 16.09
C GLN A 8 -23.92 -11.84 15.34
N ILE A 9 -24.92 -11.31 16.06
CA ILE A 9 -25.95 -10.45 15.46
C ILE A 9 -25.33 -9.21 14.85
N MET A 10 -24.45 -8.51 15.58
CA MET A 10 -23.77 -7.32 15.08
C MET A 10 -22.86 -7.61 13.87
N LEU A 11 -22.26 -8.80 13.81
CA LEU A 11 -21.47 -9.24 12.65
C LEU A 11 -22.36 -9.46 11.42
N LEU A 12 -23.50 -10.13 11.60
CA LEU A 12 -24.47 -10.37 10.52
C LEU A 12 -25.04 -9.07 9.97
N ASP A 13 -25.40 -8.11 10.85
CA ASP A 13 -25.90 -6.79 10.43
C ASP A 13 -24.88 -6.04 9.56
N LYS A 14 -23.60 -6.08 9.96
CA LYS A 14 -22.52 -5.49 9.17
C LYS A 14 -22.35 -6.17 7.81
N LEU A 15 -22.39 -7.48 7.76
CA LEU A 15 -22.26 -8.25 6.52
C LEU A 15 -23.46 -8.03 5.58
N GLU A 16 -24.65 -7.89 6.13
CA GLU A 16 -25.85 -7.58 5.34
C GLU A 16 -25.78 -6.18 4.75
N ALA A 17 -25.28 -5.20 5.50
CA ALA A 17 -25.02 -3.85 4.96
C ALA A 17 -24.00 -3.87 3.80
N ILE A 18 -22.92 -4.66 3.93
CA ILE A 18 -21.92 -4.87 2.87
C ILE A 18 -22.56 -5.54 1.65
N TYR A 19 -23.38 -6.55 1.85
CA TYR A 19 -24.08 -7.25 0.76
C TYR A 19 -25.04 -6.33 0.01
N ASN A 20 -25.76 -5.45 0.72
CA ASN A 20 -26.64 -4.47 0.11
C ASN A 20 -25.83 -3.44 -0.70
N ARG A 21 -24.70 -2.97 -0.15
CA ARG A 21 -23.77 -2.08 -0.88
C ARG A 21 -23.21 -2.73 -2.14
N PHE A 22 -22.83 -4.00 -2.07
CA PHE A 22 -22.38 -4.77 -3.24
C PHE A 22 -23.44 -4.81 -4.35
N LYS A 23 -24.73 -5.01 -4.00
CA LYS A 23 -25.83 -4.98 -4.97
C LYS A 23 -25.98 -3.61 -5.61
N GLU A 24 -25.92 -2.52 -4.82
CA GLU A 24 -25.97 -1.16 -5.34
C GLU A 24 -24.83 -0.89 -6.32
N VAL A 25 -23.60 -1.22 -5.93
CA VAL A 25 -22.41 -1.02 -6.77
C VAL A 25 -22.52 -1.85 -8.05
N SER A 26 -23.02 -3.09 -7.97
CA SER A 26 -23.26 -3.96 -9.13
C SER A 26 -24.25 -3.34 -10.13
N GLN A 27 -25.29 -2.65 -9.63
CA GLN A 27 -26.25 -1.93 -10.48
C GLN A 27 -25.64 -0.67 -11.08
N LEU A 28 -24.90 0.11 -10.27
CA LEU A 28 -24.26 1.35 -10.71
C LEU A 28 -23.21 1.14 -11.81
N ILE A 29 -22.46 0.04 -11.78
CA ILE A 29 -21.48 -0.30 -12.81
C ILE A 29 -22.13 -0.53 -14.18
N THR A 30 -23.41 -0.93 -14.22
CA THR A 30 -24.15 -1.17 -15.46
C THR A 30 -24.85 0.08 -15.99
N ASP A 31 -24.80 1.19 -15.26
CA ASP A 31 -25.43 2.46 -15.64
C ASP A 31 -24.64 3.15 -16.76
N PRO A 32 -25.26 3.49 -17.91
CA PRO A 32 -24.59 4.19 -19.01
C PRO A 32 -23.95 5.52 -18.63
N ASP A 33 -24.57 6.27 -17.71
CA ASP A 33 -24.06 7.57 -17.26
C ASP A 33 -22.75 7.43 -16.45
N ILE A 34 -22.62 6.34 -15.71
CA ILE A 34 -21.40 6.03 -14.95
C ILE A 34 -20.31 5.49 -15.85
N ILE A 35 -20.66 4.70 -16.88
CA ILE A 35 -19.69 4.20 -17.86
C ILE A 35 -19.06 5.36 -18.65
N ALA A 36 -19.78 6.45 -18.87
CA ALA A 36 -19.26 7.66 -19.50
C ALA A 36 -18.24 8.41 -18.61
N ASP A 37 -18.34 8.30 -17.29
CA ASP A 37 -17.36 8.84 -16.33
C ASP A 37 -16.32 7.78 -15.94
N MET A 38 -15.24 7.74 -16.70
CA MET A 38 -14.18 6.74 -16.56
C MET A 38 -13.55 6.71 -15.15
N LYS A 39 -13.40 7.88 -14.49
CA LYS A 39 -12.83 7.95 -13.13
C LYS A 39 -13.76 7.28 -12.13
N ARG A 40 -15.03 7.57 -12.17
CA ARG A 40 -16.06 7.01 -11.30
C ARG A 40 -16.27 5.51 -11.55
N TYR A 41 -16.24 5.11 -12.82
CA TYR A 41 -16.33 3.70 -13.22
C TYR A 41 -15.17 2.86 -12.66
N ILE A 42 -13.93 3.34 -12.75
CA ILE A 42 -12.76 2.66 -12.20
C ILE A 42 -12.87 2.52 -10.67
N GLN A 43 -13.34 3.57 -9.97
CA GLN A 43 -13.52 3.52 -8.52
C GLN A 43 -14.57 2.49 -8.10
N LEU A 44 -15.72 2.47 -8.78
CA LEU A 44 -16.79 1.50 -8.50
C LEU A 44 -16.38 0.06 -8.83
N ASN A 45 -15.62 -0.16 -9.91
CA ASN A 45 -15.09 -1.49 -10.22
C ASN A 45 -14.09 -1.98 -9.15
N LYS A 46 -13.29 -1.08 -8.59
CA LYS A 46 -12.40 -1.43 -7.49
C LYS A 46 -13.21 -1.80 -6.25
N GLU A 47 -14.18 -0.95 -5.88
CA GLU A 47 -15.09 -1.21 -4.74
C GLU A 47 -15.83 -2.54 -4.92
N TYR A 48 -16.35 -2.83 -6.13
CA TYR A 48 -17.02 -4.08 -6.46
C TYR A 48 -16.12 -5.31 -6.17
N LYS A 49 -14.88 -5.29 -6.64
CA LYS A 49 -13.93 -6.38 -6.43
C LYS A 49 -13.55 -6.57 -4.95
N ASP A 50 -13.41 -5.47 -4.22
CA ASP A 50 -13.09 -5.53 -2.79
C ASP A 50 -14.28 -6.09 -1.98
N LEU A 51 -15.51 -5.77 -2.38
CA LEU A 51 -16.72 -6.30 -1.74
C LEU A 51 -17.03 -7.75 -2.16
N GLU A 52 -16.69 -8.17 -3.38
CA GLU A 52 -16.97 -9.49 -3.94
C GLU A 52 -16.39 -10.61 -3.07
N GLU A 53 -15.13 -10.46 -2.64
CA GLU A 53 -14.43 -11.43 -1.80
C GLU A 53 -15.15 -11.63 -0.45
N ILE A 54 -15.63 -10.52 0.16
CA ILE A 54 -16.37 -10.57 1.43
C ILE A 54 -17.75 -11.22 1.24
N VAL A 55 -18.42 -10.89 0.13
CA VAL A 55 -19.78 -11.38 -0.17
C VAL A 55 -19.78 -12.88 -0.46
N GLU A 56 -18.74 -13.43 -1.09
CA GLU A 56 -18.62 -14.88 -1.31
C GLU A 56 -18.51 -15.65 0.01
N VAL A 57 -17.65 -15.16 0.92
CA VAL A 57 -17.51 -15.76 2.25
C VAL A 57 -18.80 -15.60 3.06
N TYR A 58 -19.47 -14.45 2.97
CA TYR A 58 -20.76 -14.21 3.63
C TYR A 58 -21.85 -15.18 3.17
N LYS A 59 -21.98 -15.42 1.86
CA LYS A 59 -22.94 -16.39 1.33
C LYS A 59 -22.70 -17.79 1.87
N THR A 60 -21.44 -18.20 1.91
CA THR A 60 -21.03 -19.49 2.46
C THR A 60 -21.36 -19.58 3.96
N TYR A 61 -21.04 -18.53 4.71
CA TYR A 61 -21.33 -18.43 6.15
C TYR A 61 -22.82 -18.50 6.43
N LYS A 62 -23.65 -17.78 5.66
CA LYS A 62 -25.11 -17.80 5.79
C LYS A 62 -25.68 -19.21 5.53
N ASN A 63 -25.18 -19.90 4.50
CA ASN A 63 -25.59 -21.27 4.20
C ASN A 63 -25.21 -22.24 5.35
N VAL A 64 -24.01 -22.10 5.93
CA VAL A 64 -23.60 -22.90 7.10
C VAL A 64 -24.51 -22.65 8.29
N LEU A 65 -24.90 -21.41 8.56
CA LEU A 65 -25.84 -21.08 9.65
C LEU A 65 -27.22 -21.72 9.41
N GLU A 66 -27.76 -21.62 8.20
CA GLU A 66 -29.04 -22.23 7.83
C GLU A 66 -29.00 -23.76 8.00
N ASN A 67 -27.88 -24.40 7.63
CA ASN A 67 -27.68 -25.84 7.83
C ASN A 67 -27.57 -26.21 9.32
N ILE A 68 -26.88 -25.43 10.14
CA ILE A 68 -26.79 -25.63 11.59
C ILE A 68 -28.17 -25.57 12.22
N ASP A 69 -29.01 -24.57 11.84
CA ASP A 69 -30.36 -24.47 12.37
C ASP A 69 -31.23 -25.68 11.96
N SER A 70 -31.13 -26.08 10.67
CA SER A 70 -31.83 -27.26 10.17
C SER A 70 -31.38 -28.56 10.88
N SER A 71 -30.09 -28.75 11.11
CA SER A 71 -29.57 -29.93 11.83
C SER A 71 -30.01 -29.95 13.32
N LYS A 72 -30.10 -28.75 13.95
CA LYS A 72 -30.63 -28.60 15.31
C LYS A 72 -32.13 -28.95 15.41
N GLU A 73 -32.92 -28.51 14.42
CA GLU A 73 -34.34 -28.85 14.33
C GLU A 73 -34.54 -30.37 14.12
N MET A 74 -33.72 -31.00 13.24
CA MET A 74 -33.75 -32.45 13.06
C MET A 74 -33.44 -33.19 14.37
N LEU A 75 -32.38 -32.77 15.09
CA LEU A 75 -32.05 -33.37 16.39
C LEU A 75 -33.16 -33.25 17.45
N ALA A 76 -33.96 -32.18 17.38
CA ALA A 76 -35.06 -31.95 18.31
C ALA A 76 -36.28 -32.86 18.03
N HIS A 77 -36.52 -33.24 16.76
CA HIS A 77 -37.71 -33.96 16.33
C HIS A 77 -37.46 -35.41 15.97
N GLU A 78 -36.24 -35.80 15.61
CA GLU A 78 -35.88 -37.18 15.23
C GLU A 78 -35.79 -38.10 16.45
N LYS A 79 -36.37 -39.29 16.33
CA LYS A 79 -36.40 -40.34 17.40
C LYS A 79 -35.44 -41.47 17.12
N ASP A 80 -34.99 -41.64 15.88
CA ASP A 80 -34.06 -42.69 15.50
C ASP A 80 -32.63 -42.33 15.95
N GLU A 81 -31.99 -43.23 16.66
CA GLU A 81 -30.70 -43.02 17.30
C GLU A 81 -29.56 -42.91 16.29
N GLU A 82 -29.66 -43.69 15.19
CA GLU A 82 -28.66 -43.68 14.11
C GLU A 82 -28.67 -42.35 13.33
N PHE A 83 -29.85 -41.82 12.99
CA PHE A 83 -30.02 -40.52 12.37
C PHE A 83 -29.60 -39.37 13.30
N ARG A 84 -29.80 -39.50 14.60
CA ARG A 84 -29.34 -38.51 15.59
C ARG A 84 -27.82 -38.45 15.72
N GLU A 85 -27.14 -39.62 15.64
CA GLU A 85 -25.67 -39.65 15.65
C GLU A 85 -25.08 -38.99 14.38
N MET A 86 -25.67 -39.28 13.21
CA MET A 86 -25.26 -38.61 11.96
C MET A 86 -25.47 -37.11 12.03
N ALA A 87 -26.62 -36.65 12.49
CA ALA A 87 -26.90 -35.21 12.62
C ALA A 87 -26.01 -34.54 13.66
N LYS A 88 -25.56 -35.23 14.71
CA LYS A 88 -24.57 -34.71 15.67
C LYS A 88 -23.19 -34.54 15.04
N ALA A 89 -22.72 -35.54 14.29
CA ALA A 89 -21.44 -35.47 13.59
C ALA A 89 -21.44 -34.34 12.53
N GLU A 90 -22.54 -34.22 11.78
CA GLU A 90 -22.70 -33.09 10.81
C GLU A 90 -22.72 -31.73 11.50
N LEU A 91 -23.37 -31.63 12.66
CA LEU A 91 -23.42 -30.38 13.43
C LEU A 91 -22.04 -29.97 13.93
N GLU A 92 -21.22 -30.90 14.40
CA GLU A 92 -19.84 -30.66 14.84
C GLU A 92 -18.98 -30.13 13.67
N ASP A 93 -19.06 -30.78 12.50
CA ASP A 93 -18.37 -30.34 11.28
C ASP A 93 -18.83 -28.94 10.83
N LEU A 94 -20.11 -28.61 10.96
CA LEU A 94 -20.67 -27.31 10.59
C LEU A 94 -20.27 -26.20 11.60
N GLU A 95 -20.19 -26.54 12.90
CA GLU A 95 -19.73 -25.61 13.93
C GLU A 95 -18.23 -25.28 13.75
N ASP A 96 -17.38 -26.23 13.41
CA ASP A 96 -15.97 -26.01 13.09
C ASP A 96 -15.81 -25.13 11.83
N LYS A 97 -16.61 -25.40 10.79
CA LYS A 97 -16.64 -24.56 9.57
C LYS A 97 -17.11 -23.13 9.86
N LYS A 98 -18.12 -22.99 10.72
CA LYS A 98 -18.62 -21.69 11.15
C LYS A 98 -17.51 -20.88 11.83
N ASP A 99 -16.79 -21.47 12.78
CA ASP A 99 -15.72 -20.79 13.52
C ASP A 99 -14.58 -20.36 12.57
N THR A 100 -14.21 -21.22 11.63
CA THR A 100 -13.22 -20.91 10.60
C THR A 100 -13.66 -19.75 9.70
N LEU A 101 -14.94 -19.74 9.27
CA LEU A 101 -15.50 -18.66 8.45
C LEU A 101 -15.61 -17.34 9.24
N GLU A 102 -15.96 -17.39 10.54
CA GLU A 102 -15.96 -16.20 11.39
C GLU A 102 -14.57 -15.56 11.52
N GLU A 103 -13.51 -16.35 11.63
CA GLU A 103 -12.14 -15.85 11.63
C GLU A 103 -11.76 -15.23 10.27
N GLN A 104 -12.11 -15.88 9.16
CA GLN A 104 -11.90 -15.34 7.83
C GLN A 104 -12.65 -14.02 7.61
N ILE A 105 -13.91 -13.96 8.02
CA ILE A 105 -14.71 -12.74 7.93
C ILE A 105 -14.09 -11.60 8.74
N LYS A 106 -13.65 -11.86 9.97
CA LYS A 106 -12.98 -10.86 10.81
C LYS A 106 -11.75 -10.28 10.12
N ILE A 107 -10.95 -11.13 9.45
CA ILE A 107 -9.77 -10.70 8.69
C ILE A 107 -10.17 -9.85 7.48
N LEU A 108 -11.21 -10.25 6.74
CA LEU A 108 -11.69 -9.53 5.56
C LEU A 108 -12.36 -8.19 5.90
N LEU A 109 -12.94 -8.07 7.10
CA LEU A 109 -13.54 -6.82 7.58
C LEU A 109 -12.52 -5.80 8.10
N VAL A 110 -11.23 -6.18 8.24
CA VAL A 110 -10.17 -5.21 8.53
C VAL A 110 -10.03 -4.27 7.34
N PRO A 111 -10.16 -2.95 7.53
CA PRO A 111 -10.03 -2.00 6.42
C PRO A 111 -8.67 -2.17 5.74
N SER A 112 -8.69 -2.53 4.46
CA SER A 112 -7.47 -2.55 3.65
C SER A 112 -7.02 -1.11 3.37
N ASP A 113 -5.71 -0.85 3.41
CA ASP A 113 -5.17 0.44 2.98
C ASP A 113 -5.46 0.62 1.48
N PRO A 114 -6.09 1.75 1.06
CA PRO A 114 -6.31 2.03 -0.36
C PRO A 114 -5.04 1.96 -1.22
N GLN A 115 -3.88 2.12 -0.59
CA GLN A 115 -2.57 2.04 -1.26
C GLN A 115 -2.10 0.60 -1.50
N ASP A 116 -2.63 -0.40 -0.77
CA ASP A 116 -2.20 -1.80 -0.88
C ASP A 116 -2.34 -2.39 -2.30
N GLY A 117 -3.29 -1.88 -3.08
CA GLY A 117 -3.49 -2.28 -4.48
C GLY A 117 -2.51 -1.67 -5.48
N LYS A 118 -1.68 -0.71 -5.09
CA LYS A 118 -0.75 -0.01 -5.98
C LYS A 118 0.50 -0.84 -6.29
N ASN A 119 1.19 -0.46 -7.37
CA ASN A 119 2.56 -0.86 -7.60
C ASN A 119 3.49 -0.26 -6.54
N SER A 120 4.72 -0.72 -6.46
CA SER A 120 5.67 -0.21 -5.48
C SER A 120 7.00 0.19 -6.12
N VAL A 121 7.61 1.20 -5.53
CA VAL A 121 9.01 1.57 -5.74
C VAL A 121 9.80 1.03 -4.56
N VAL A 122 10.76 0.16 -4.84
CA VAL A 122 11.62 -0.45 -3.81
C VAL A 122 13.01 0.15 -3.92
N GLU A 123 13.49 0.68 -2.82
CA GLU A 123 14.81 1.29 -2.70
C GLU A 123 15.63 0.49 -1.68
N ILE A 124 16.80 0.01 -2.08
CA ILE A 124 17.73 -0.70 -1.21
C ILE A 124 19.03 0.11 -1.15
N ARG A 125 19.46 0.46 0.06
CA ARG A 125 20.73 1.16 0.28
C ARG A 125 21.62 0.38 1.21
N ALA A 126 22.91 0.35 0.89
CA ALA A 126 23.93 -0.12 1.79
C ALA A 126 23.98 0.80 3.03
N GLY A 127 23.89 0.19 4.21
CA GLY A 127 24.01 0.86 5.49
C GLY A 127 25.40 0.72 6.10
N THR A 128 25.46 0.48 7.40
CA THR A 128 26.72 0.29 8.12
C THR A 128 27.37 -1.04 7.73
N GLY A 129 28.62 -1.03 7.23
CA GLY A 129 29.36 -2.25 6.90
C GLY A 129 30.30 -2.14 5.70
N GLY A 130 30.38 -0.95 5.06
CA GLY A 130 31.26 -0.72 3.90
C GLY A 130 30.89 -1.60 2.70
N ASP A 131 31.88 -2.20 2.05
CA ASP A 131 31.68 -3.03 0.85
C ASP A 131 30.78 -4.24 1.11
N GLU A 132 30.85 -4.84 2.31
CA GLU A 132 29.97 -5.95 2.68
C GLU A 132 28.48 -5.56 2.71
N ALA A 133 28.18 -4.35 3.15
CA ALA A 133 26.81 -3.82 3.11
C ALA A 133 26.31 -3.65 1.67
N ALA A 134 27.21 -3.25 0.74
CA ALA A 134 26.87 -3.13 -0.67
C ALA A 134 26.63 -4.51 -1.32
N ILE A 135 27.43 -5.51 -1.00
CA ILE A 135 27.24 -6.90 -1.46
C ILE A 135 25.91 -7.44 -0.91
N PHE A 136 25.61 -7.19 0.37
CA PHE A 136 24.36 -7.62 0.98
C PHE A 136 23.14 -6.92 0.37
N ALA A 137 23.24 -5.64 0.00
CA ALA A 137 22.19 -4.96 -0.76
C ALA A 137 21.91 -5.64 -2.11
N GLY A 138 22.97 -6.14 -2.78
CA GLY A 138 22.86 -6.95 -3.98
C GLY A 138 22.15 -8.29 -3.74
N ASP A 139 22.44 -8.96 -2.62
CA ASP A 139 21.77 -10.20 -2.24
C ASP A 139 20.27 -9.97 -1.96
N LEU A 140 19.91 -8.87 -1.28
CA LEU A 140 18.50 -8.50 -1.05
C LEU A 140 17.79 -8.18 -2.37
N PHE A 141 18.43 -7.44 -3.27
CA PHE A 141 17.87 -7.19 -4.60
C PHE A 141 17.58 -8.49 -5.35
N ARG A 142 18.53 -9.42 -5.37
CA ARG A 142 18.36 -10.73 -5.99
C ARG A 142 17.21 -11.52 -5.34
N MET A 143 17.12 -11.52 -4.01
CA MET A 143 16.06 -12.16 -3.25
C MET A 143 14.68 -11.62 -3.67
N TYR A 144 14.52 -10.29 -3.70
CA TYR A 144 13.25 -9.67 -4.09
C TYR A 144 12.92 -9.89 -5.56
N THR A 145 13.90 -9.84 -6.46
CA THR A 145 13.66 -10.12 -7.88
C THR A 145 13.14 -11.55 -8.07
N LYS A 146 13.76 -12.54 -7.44
CA LYS A 146 13.29 -13.93 -7.49
C LYS A 146 11.90 -14.11 -6.88
N TYR A 147 11.61 -13.40 -5.79
CA TYR A 147 10.27 -13.40 -5.21
C TYR A 147 9.23 -12.83 -6.16
N CYS A 148 9.53 -11.69 -6.79
CA CYS A 148 8.67 -11.07 -7.79
C CYS A 148 8.42 -11.98 -8.99
N GLU A 149 9.45 -12.67 -9.48
CA GLU A 149 9.32 -13.67 -10.55
C GLU A 149 8.37 -14.80 -10.17
N LYS A 150 8.49 -15.36 -8.95
CA LYS A 150 7.58 -16.39 -8.42
C LYS A 150 6.12 -15.93 -8.35
N LYS A 151 5.90 -14.64 -8.05
CA LYS A 151 4.57 -14.01 -8.01
C LYS A 151 4.04 -13.57 -9.38
N GLY A 152 4.86 -13.68 -10.44
CA GLY A 152 4.52 -13.18 -11.78
C GLY A 152 4.48 -11.67 -11.89
N TRP A 153 5.18 -10.96 -10.98
CA TRP A 153 5.32 -9.51 -11.00
C TRP A 153 6.48 -9.08 -11.90
N LYS A 154 6.35 -7.92 -12.52
CA LYS A 154 7.41 -7.33 -13.34
C LYS A 154 8.28 -6.42 -12.48
N THR A 155 9.60 -6.52 -12.65
CA THR A 155 10.57 -5.64 -12.01
C THR A 155 11.29 -4.83 -13.08
N GLU A 156 11.46 -3.52 -12.83
CA GLU A 156 12.17 -2.59 -13.71
C GLU A 156 13.11 -1.72 -12.88
N ILE A 157 14.41 -1.76 -13.23
CA ILE A 157 15.43 -0.97 -12.53
C ILE A 157 15.29 0.49 -12.99
N VAL A 158 15.14 1.40 -12.03
CA VAL A 158 15.04 2.85 -12.26
C VAL A 158 16.42 3.50 -12.13
N GLU A 159 17.13 3.18 -11.06
CA GLU A 159 18.43 3.74 -10.74
C GLU A 159 19.30 2.70 -10.05
N MET A 160 20.57 2.67 -10.36
CA MET A 160 21.55 1.82 -9.67
C MET A 160 22.88 2.55 -9.49
N ASN A 161 23.45 2.39 -8.31
CA ASN A 161 24.79 2.84 -7.96
C ASN A 161 25.58 1.66 -7.44
N GLU A 162 26.54 1.19 -8.24
CA GLU A 162 27.33 -0.01 -7.92
C GLU A 162 28.31 0.23 -6.78
N GLY A 163 28.56 -0.81 -6.01
CA GLY A 163 29.61 -0.86 -4.99
C GLY A 163 31.00 -1.08 -5.61
N THR A 164 32.02 -0.66 -4.90
CA THR A 164 33.44 -0.82 -5.33
C THR A 164 33.89 -2.28 -5.40
N SER A 165 33.33 -3.11 -4.54
CA SER A 165 33.66 -4.56 -4.46
C SER A 165 32.52 -5.46 -4.91
N GLY A 166 31.62 -4.93 -5.76
CA GLY A 166 30.40 -5.58 -6.20
C GLY A 166 29.19 -5.22 -5.34
N GLY A 167 28.00 -5.67 -5.77
CA GLY A 167 26.73 -5.28 -5.15
C GLY A 167 26.36 -3.82 -5.42
N PHE A 168 25.50 -3.23 -4.61
CA PHE A 168 24.98 -1.90 -4.83
C PHE A 168 25.13 -1.02 -3.58
N LYS A 169 25.64 0.20 -3.75
CA LYS A 169 25.51 1.26 -2.74
C LYS A 169 24.05 1.68 -2.60
N GLU A 170 23.37 1.78 -3.74
CA GLU A 170 21.96 2.08 -3.84
C GLU A 170 21.39 1.44 -5.09
N ILE A 171 20.22 0.85 -4.99
CA ILE A 171 19.43 0.38 -6.13
C ILE A 171 17.97 0.70 -5.90
N VAL A 172 17.33 1.28 -6.94
CA VAL A 172 15.92 1.63 -6.98
C VAL A 172 15.28 0.89 -8.14
N PHE A 173 14.20 0.18 -7.89
CA PHE A 173 13.45 -0.54 -8.91
C PHE A 173 11.96 -0.50 -8.65
N ASN A 174 11.20 -0.47 -9.73
CA ASN A 174 9.75 -0.56 -9.73
C ASN A 174 9.31 -2.01 -9.73
N VAL A 175 8.25 -2.30 -9.00
CA VAL A 175 7.57 -3.60 -9.01
C VAL A 175 6.12 -3.38 -9.39
N SER A 176 5.68 -4.01 -10.49
CA SER A 176 4.33 -3.86 -11.03
C SER A 176 3.60 -5.20 -11.02
N GLY A 177 2.37 -5.21 -10.52
CA GLY A 177 1.54 -6.41 -10.42
C GLY A 177 0.32 -6.22 -9.53
N LYS A 178 -0.32 -7.32 -9.16
CA LYS A 178 -1.52 -7.29 -8.31
C LYS A 178 -1.14 -7.23 -6.83
N LYS A 179 -1.67 -6.23 -6.09
CA LYS A 179 -1.48 -6.05 -4.62
C LYS A 179 0.01 -6.04 -4.20
N VAL A 180 0.86 -5.39 -5.01
CA VAL A 180 2.32 -5.39 -4.80
C VAL A 180 2.67 -4.64 -3.52
N TYR A 181 2.22 -3.38 -3.38
CA TYR A 181 2.56 -2.56 -2.22
C TYR A 181 2.07 -3.20 -0.91
N GLY A 182 0.84 -3.70 -0.87
CA GLY A 182 0.27 -4.37 0.30
C GLY A 182 1.04 -5.62 0.74
N THR A 183 1.84 -6.22 -0.16
CA THR A 183 2.69 -7.36 0.16
C THR A 183 4.11 -6.93 0.51
N MET A 184 4.70 -6.02 -0.28
CA MET A 184 6.09 -5.62 -0.13
C MET A 184 6.32 -4.62 1.01
N LYS A 185 5.31 -3.88 1.47
CA LYS A 185 5.42 -2.87 2.55
C LYS A 185 6.05 -3.42 3.83
N TYR A 186 5.87 -4.71 4.10
CA TYR A 186 6.45 -5.40 5.27
C TYR A 186 7.96 -5.59 5.21
N GLU A 187 8.55 -5.40 4.05
CA GLU A 187 10.00 -5.48 3.87
C GLU A 187 10.73 -4.15 4.18
N SER A 188 9.97 -3.07 4.42
CA SER A 188 10.55 -1.76 4.77
C SER A 188 11.21 -1.78 6.13
N GLY A 189 12.48 -1.40 6.18
CA GLY A 189 13.25 -1.27 7.42
C GLY A 189 14.74 -1.60 7.26
N VAL A 190 15.39 -1.87 8.38
CA VAL A 190 16.83 -2.21 8.44
C VAL A 190 17.00 -3.73 8.47
N HIS A 191 17.66 -4.27 7.47
CA HIS A 191 18.04 -5.67 7.36
C HIS A 191 19.48 -5.85 7.81
N ARG A 192 19.73 -6.78 8.71
CA ARG A 192 21.06 -7.06 9.28
C ARG A 192 21.58 -8.42 8.80
N VAL A 193 22.79 -8.47 8.31
CA VAL A 193 23.47 -9.71 7.95
C VAL A 193 24.62 -10.01 8.92
N GLN A 194 24.78 -11.28 9.24
CA GLN A 194 25.90 -11.81 10.02
C GLN A 194 26.53 -12.95 9.21
N ARG A 195 27.71 -12.68 8.61
CA ARG A 195 28.48 -13.67 7.84
C ARG A 195 29.96 -13.29 7.83
N VAL A 196 30.80 -14.21 7.40
CA VAL A 196 32.18 -13.90 7.03
C VAL A 196 32.16 -13.26 5.66
N PRO A 197 32.56 -11.97 5.50
CA PRO A 197 32.58 -11.29 4.20
C PRO A 197 33.54 -11.96 3.23
N GLN A 198 33.28 -11.87 1.93
CA GLN A 198 34.22 -12.31 0.91
C GLN A 198 35.55 -11.52 0.95
N THR A 199 35.52 -10.32 1.49
CA THR A 199 36.68 -9.42 1.66
C THR A 199 37.47 -9.67 2.97
N GLU A 200 37.01 -10.59 3.84
CA GLU A 200 37.66 -10.89 5.13
C GLU A 200 38.62 -12.04 4.98
N THR A 201 39.91 -11.79 5.27
CA THR A 201 40.96 -12.78 5.14
C THR A 201 41.20 -13.64 6.41
N GLN A 202 40.70 -13.17 7.57
CA GLN A 202 40.91 -13.84 8.86
C GLN A 202 39.71 -14.68 9.35
N GLY A 203 38.67 -14.82 8.49
CA GLY A 203 37.52 -15.64 8.80
C GLY A 203 36.60 -15.09 9.92
N ARG A 204 36.70 -13.81 10.25
CA ARG A 204 35.88 -13.21 11.30
C ARG A 204 34.48 -12.94 10.79
N VAL A 205 33.46 -13.22 11.60
CA VAL A 205 32.07 -12.90 11.32
C VAL A 205 31.86 -11.39 11.47
N HIS A 206 31.46 -10.73 10.40
CA HIS A 206 31.09 -9.31 10.44
C HIS A 206 29.57 -9.17 10.53
N THR A 207 29.16 -8.02 11.04
CA THR A 207 27.75 -7.62 11.07
C THR A 207 27.58 -6.38 10.23
N SER A 208 26.88 -6.51 9.13
CA SER A 208 26.56 -5.42 8.20
C SER A 208 25.05 -5.19 8.13
N ALA A 209 24.63 -4.03 7.64
CA ALA A 209 23.24 -3.68 7.50
C ALA A 209 22.98 -3.06 6.13
N ALA A 210 21.78 -3.32 5.59
CA ALA A 210 21.23 -2.61 4.46
C ALA A 210 19.82 -2.13 4.81
N THR A 211 19.39 -1.05 4.20
CA THR A 211 18.07 -0.48 4.42
C THR A 211 17.20 -0.72 3.20
N VAL A 212 15.96 -1.09 3.43
CA VAL A 212 14.94 -1.29 2.39
C VAL A 212 13.81 -0.30 2.65
N ALA A 213 13.46 0.51 1.66
CA ALA A 213 12.27 1.34 1.69
C ALA A 213 11.34 0.90 0.56
N VAL A 214 10.09 0.60 0.90
CA VAL A 214 9.04 0.27 -0.06
C VAL A 214 8.02 1.37 -0.03
N LEU A 215 7.87 2.06 -1.15
CA LEU A 215 6.96 3.19 -1.31
C LEU A 215 5.88 2.84 -2.34
N PRO A 216 4.63 3.29 -2.17
CA PRO A 216 3.63 3.12 -3.21
C PRO A 216 3.98 3.98 -4.41
N GLU A 217 3.69 3.46 -5.62
CA GLU A 217 3.82 4.26 -6.84
C GLU A 217 2.94 5.50 -6.77
N ALA A 218 3.50 6.63 -7.19
CA ALA A 218 2.78 7.89 -7.23
C ALA A 218 1.67 7.85 -8.27
N ASP A 219 0.51 8.39 -7.93
CA ASP A 219 -0.49 8.72 -8.93
C ASP A 219 0.00 9.91 -9.77
N GLU A 220 -0.39 9.97 -11.05
CA GLU A 220 -0.11 11.15 -11.87
C GLU A 220 -0.76 12.39 -11.24
N PHE A 221 0.08 13.43 -11.04
CA PHE A 221 -0.42 14.71 -10.54
C PHE A 221 -1.10 15.47 -11.67
N ASP A 222 -2.43 15.41 -11.70
CA ASP A 222 -3.23 16.26 -12.55
C ASP A 222 -3.72 17.47 -11.73
N ILE A 223 -3.24 18.67 -12.07
CA ILE A 223 -3.70 19.89 -11.41
C ILE A 223 -4.93 20.41 -12.13
N ASP A 224 -6.08 20.20 -11.53
CA ASP A 224 -7.33 20.81 -11.95
C ASP A 224 -7.38 22.27 -11.47
N LEU A 225 -6.85 23.18 -12.33
CA LEU A 225 -6.91 24.62 -12.07
C LEU A 225 -8.28 25.15 -12.43
N LYS A 226 -9.17 25.29 -11.44
CA LYS A 226 -10.47 25.90 -11.61
C LYS A 226 -10.33 27.42 -11.79
N MET A 227 -10.90 27.95 -12.85
CA MET A 227 -10.87 29.39 -13.14
C MET A 227 -11.59 30.24 -12.08
N SER A 228 -12.52 29.66 -11.33
CA SER A 228 -13.18 30.29 -10.16
C SER A 228 -12.20 30.67 -9.05
N ASP A 229 -11.09 29.91 -8.94
CA ASP A 229 -10.11 30.06 -7.88
C ASP A 229 -8.98 31.04 -8.26
N VAL A 230 -9.04 31.58 -9.49
CA VAL A 230 -8.04 32.52 -10.02
C VAL A 230 -8.63 33.93 -10.11
N ARG A 231 -8.10 34.83 -9.27
CA ARG A 231 -8.38 36.25 -9.38
C ARG A 231 -7.48 36.88 -10.44
N LYS A 232 -8.08 37.57 -11.40
CA LYS A 232 -7.41 38.32 -12.47
C LYS A 232 -7.44 39.81 -12.19
N ASP A 233 -6.27 40.40 -12.04
CA ASP A 233 -6.07 41.86 -11.95
C ASP A 233 -5.32 42.34 -13.19
N THR A 234 -5.75 43.46 -13.79
CA THR A 234 -5.10 44.09 -14.92
C THR A 234 -4.50 45.43 -14.52
N TYR A 235 -3.33 45.75 -15.04
CA TYR A 235 -2.62 47.01 -14.73
C TYR A 235 -1.77 47.47 -15.91
N CYS A 236 -1.28 48.70 -15.84
CA CYS A 236 -0.38 49.23 -16.85
C CYS A 236 1.01 48.59 -16.72
N SER A 237 1.63 48.23 -17.85
CA SER A 237 2.97 47.64 -17.84
C SER A 237 4.00 48.66 -17.35
N SER A 238 5.01 48.24 -16.61
CA SER A 238 6.13 49.05 -16.15
C SER A 238 7.30 48.92 -17.14
N GLY A 239 7.89 50.02 -17.56
CA GLY A 239 9.09 50.05 -18.43
C GLY A 239 9.30 51.37 -19.10
N PRO A 240 10.48 51.63 -19.72
CA PRO A 240 10.73 52.84 -20.53
C PRO A 240 9.85 52.72 -21.78
N GLY A 241 8.84 53.61 -21.90
CA GLY A 241 7.94 53.55 -23.06
C GLY A 241 7.04 54.78 -23.17
N GLY A 242 6.50 54.97 -24.36
CA GLY A 242 5.61 56.08 -24.72
C GLY A 242 4.15 55.83 -24.27
N GLN A 243 3.18 56.51 -24.86
CA GLN A 243 1.76 56.53 -24.49
C GLN A 243 1.12 55.12 -24.35
N SER A 244 1.59 54.12 -25.11
CA SER A 244 1.07 52.75 -25.06
C SER A 244 1.34 52.03 -23.73
N VAL A 245 2.39 52.36 -23.01
CA VAL A 245 2.76 51.74 -21.71
C VAL A 245 1.94 52.32 -20.57
N ASN A 246 1.65 53.63 -20.64
CA ASN A 246 0.98 54.35 -19.55
C ASN A 246 -0.57 54.37 -19.65
N THR A 247 -1.12 54.04 -20.82
CA THR A 247 -2.58 54.11 -21.04
C THR A 247 -3.25 52.77 -21.25
N THR A 248 -2.48 51.70 -21.60
CA THR A 248 -3.05 50.40 -21.93
C THR A 248 -2.83 49.39 -20.78
N TYR A 249 -3.93 48.87 -20.25
CA TYR A 249 -3.90 47.82 -19.21
C TYR A 249 -3.54 46.45 -19.82
N SER A 250 -2.31 46.33 -20.31
CA SER A 250 -1.84 45.11 -20.98
C SER A 250 -1.21 44.10 -20.04
N ALA A 251 -0.73 44.56 -18.89
CA ALA A 251 -0.15 43.65 -17.88
C ALA A 251 -1.20 42.97 -17.05
N ILE A 252 -0.94 41.71 -16.72
CA ILE A 252 -1.85 40.84 -15.95
C ILE A 252 -1.16 40.32 -14.69
N ARG A 253 -1.92 40.31 -13.59
CA ARG A 253 -1.61 39.63 -12.37
C ARG A 253 -2.69 38.53 -12.13
N LEU A 254 -2.26 37.31 -12.01
CA LEU A 254 -3.11 36.19 -11.58
C LEU A 254 -2.77 35.83 -10.17
N THR A 255 -3.80 35.74 -9.32
CA THR A 255 -3.65 35.27 -7.93
C THR A 255 -4.51 34.04 -7.75
N HIS A 256 -3.89 32.93 -7.44
CA HIS A 256 -4.61 31.71 -7.06
C HIS A 256 -5.02 31.83 -5.58
N ILE A 257 -6.32 31.94 -5.33
CA ILE A 257 -6.88 32.28 -4.01
C ILE A 257 -6.51 31.24 -2.96
N PRO A 258 -6.65 29.90 -3.20
CA PRO A 258 -6.37 28.90 -2.16
C PRO A 258 -4.90 28.80 -1.76
N SER A 259 -3.96 28.96 -2.72
CA SER A 259 -2.52 28.84 -2.43
C SER A 259 -1.82 30.17 -2.17
N GLY A 260 -2.47 31.31 -2.49
CA GLY A 260 -1.86 32.64 -2.41
C GLY A 260 -0.79 32.92 -3.47
N LEU A 261 -0.57 32.00 -4.42
CA LEU A 261 0.42 32.16 -5.48
C LEU A 261 0.04 33.33 -6.43
N VAL A 262 1.00 34.19 -6.68
CA VAL A 262 0.84 35.34 -7.57
C VAL A 262 1.79 35.21 -8.75
N VAL A 263 1.25 35.36 -9.96
CA VAL A 263 2.01 35.40 -11.21
C VAL A 263 1.68 36.69 -11.95
N THR A 264 2.70 37.40 -12.39
CA THR A 264 2.56 38.62 -13.22
C THR A 264 3.15 38.38 -14.59
N CYS A 265 2.50 38.90 -15.64
CA CYS A 265 3.02 38.85 -17.01
C CYS A 265 2.73 40.17 -17.72
N GLN A 266 3.78 40.75 -18.28
CA GLN A 266 3.72 42.02 -19.03
C GLN A 266 4.56 42.00 -20.32
N ASP A 267 4.90 40.79 -20.80
CA ASP A 267 5.89 40.61 -21.86
C ASP A 267 5.38 41.05 -23.25
N GLN A 268 4.06 41.02 -23.44
CA GLN A 268 3.45 41.31 -24.73
C GLN A 268 2.48 42.50 -24.65
N LYS A 269 2.26 43.14 -25.81
CA LYS A 269 1.29 44.25 -25.95
C LYS A 269 -0.17 43.79 -25.84
N SER A 270 -0.44 42.47 -26.01
CA SER A 270 -1.76 41.90 -25.96
C SER A 270 -2.07 41.33 -24.55
N GLN A 271 -3.14 41.84 -23.95
CA GLN A 271 -3.64 41.37 -22.66
C GLN A 271 -4.00 39.87 -22.69
N ILE A 272 -4.59 39.39 -23.80
CA ILE A 272 -5.01 37.98 -23.96
C ILE A 272 -3.78 37.07 -23.93
N LYS A 273 -2.75 37.40 -24.71
CA LYS A 273 -1.50 36.62 -24.73
C LYS A 273 -0.75 36.63 -23.40
N ASN A 274 -0.77 37.75 -22.69
CA ASN A 274 -0.21 37.83 -21.32
C ASN A 274 -1.02 36.97 -20.35
N PHE A 275 -2.33 36.88 -20.49
CA PHE A 275 -3.18 36.05 -19.69
C PHE A 275 -2.88 34.54 -19.90
N GLU A 276 -2.83 34.09 -21.16
CA GLU A 276 -2.50 32.69 -21.48
C GLU A 276 -1.12 32.32 -20.97
N LYS A 277 -0.13 33.19 -21.12
CA LYS A 277 1.23 32.99 -20.62
C LYS A 277 1.24 32.92 -19.08
N ALA A 278 0.59 33.88 -18.42
CA ALA A 278 0.49 33.90 -16.96
C ALA A 278 -0.21 32.65 -16.41
N LEU A 279 -1.26 32.18 -17.09
CA LEU A 279 -1.99 30.97 -16.73
C LEU A 279 -1.10 29.71 -16.83
N LYS A 280 -0.32 29.60 -17.90
CA LYS A 280 0.65 28.52 -18.07
C LYS A 280 1.71 28.52 -16.96
N VAL A 281 2.25 29.68 -16.64
CA VAL A 281 3.24 29.84 -15.55
C VAL A 281 2.60 29.52 -14.19
N LEU A 282 1.35 29.93 -13.97
CA LEU A 282 0.62 29.61 -12.73
C LEU A 282 0.42 28.11 -12.56
N ARG A 283 0.02 27.41 -13.63
CA ARG A 283 -0.08 25.93 -13.61
C ARG A 283 1.23 25.26 -13.27
N THR A 284 2.32 25.68 -13.91
CA THR A 284 3.66 25.12 -13.63
C THR A 284 4.06 25.36 -12.16
N ARG A 285 3.86 26.57 -11.62
CA ARG A 285 4.21 26.86 -10.22
C ARG A 285 3.35 26.10 -9.21
N LEU A 286 2.08 25.90 -9.51
CA LEU A 286 1.19 25.07 -8.68
C LEU A 286 1.65 23.60 -8.71
N PHE A 287 2.01 23.09 -9.89
CA PHE A 287 2.59 21.76 -10.04
C PHE A 287 3.87 21.61 -9.20
N ASP A 288 4.81 22.53 -9.34
CA ASP A 288 6.07 22.50 -8.59
C ASP A 288 5.83 22.52 -7.07
N MET A 289 4.84 23.29 -6.62
CA MET A 289 4.49 23.38 -5.20
C MET A 289 3.90 22.07 -4.67
N GLU A 290 2.94 21.47 -5.38
CA GLU A 290 2.32 20.20 -4.99
C GLU A 290 3.32 19.04 -5.10
N TYR A 291 4.13 19.02 -6.15
CA TYR A 291 5.20 18.05 -6.32
C TYR A 291 6.25 18.12 -5.20
N LYS A 292 6.61 19.35 -4.78
CA LYS A 292 7.52 19.52 -3.63
C LYS A 292 6.91 19.00 -2.33
N LYS A 293 5.64 19.30 -2.05
CA LYS A 293 4.95 18.73 -0.88
C LYS A 293 4.98 17.19 -0.90
N TYR A 294 4.68 16.61 -2.05
CA TYR A 294 4.72 15.16 -2.25
C TYR A 294 6.12 14.58 -1.99
N LEU A 295 7.19 15.22 -2.51
CA LEU A 295 8.56 14.80 -2.24
C LEU A 295 8.92 14.91 -0.75
N ASP A 296 8.46 15.95 -0.06
CA ASP A 296 8.68 16.14 1.37
C ASP A 296 7.94 15.05 2.19
N GLU A 297 6.72 14.67 1.79
CA GLU A 297 5.97 13.57 2.40
C GLU A 297 6.67 12.22 2.19
N ILE A 298 7.13 11.92 0.98
CA ILE A 298 7.90 10.71 0.67
C ILE A 298 9.18 10.67 1.50
N SER A 299 9.91 11.78 1.55
CA SER A 299 11.14 11.89 2.33
C SER A 299 10.90 11.64 3.82
N SER A 300 9.80 12.19 4.36
CA SER A 300 9.39 11.97 5.75
C SER A 300 9.00 10.50 6.00
N LYS A 301 8.19 9.89 5.13
CA LYS A 301 7.83 8.46 5.21
C LYS A 301 9.07 7.58 5.13
N ARG A 302 9.96 7.82 4.16
CA ARG A 302 11.24 7.11 4.04
C ARG A 302 12.06 7.20 5.32
N LYS A 303 12.21 8.41 5.90
CA LYS A 303 12.95 8.63 7.14
C LYS A 303 12.35 7.85 8.31
N THR A 304 11.05 7.74 8.40
CA THR A 304 10.36 6.96 9.44
C THR A 304 10.61 5.46 9.26
N MET A 305 10.54 4.94 8.02
CA MET A 305 10.71 3.52 7.70
C MET A 305 12.14 3.03 7.93
N VAL A 306 13.13 3.86 7.57
CA VAL A 306 14.55 3.45 7.53
C VAL A 306 15.30 3.86 8.80
N SER A 307 14.71 4.75 9.62
CA SER A 307 15.39 5.32 10.80
C SER A 307 16.79 5.85 10.44
N THR A 308 17.80 5.50 11.24
CA THR A 308 19.20 5.94 11.03
C THR A 308 20.03 4.99 10.18
N GLY A 309 19.48 3.85 9.70
CA GLY A 309 20.26 2.78 9.04
C GLY A 309 21.23 2.06 9.98
N ASP A 310 21.10 2.26 11.28
CA ASP A 310 21.94 1.62 12.29
C ASP A 310 21.53 0.14 12.47
N ARG A 311 22.52 -0.70 12.73
CA ARG A 311 22.35 -2.14 13.03
C ARG A 311 21.43 -2.41 14.20
N SER A 312 21.27 -1.45 15.12
CA SER A 312 20.39 -1.57 16.29
C SER A 312 18.91 -1.51 15.94
N ALA A 313 18.53 -0.74 14.92
CA ALA A 313 17.15 -0.58 14.46
C ALA A 313 16.67 -1.69 13.50
N LYS A 314 17.28 -2.88 13.59
CA LYS A 314 16.99 -4.00 12.71
C LYS A 314 15.56 -4.51 12.83
N ILE A 315 14.91 -4.76 11.69
CA ILE A 315 13.67 -5.51 11.62
C ILE A 315 13.94 -7.01 11.45
N ARG A 316 14.97 -7.37 10.67
CA ARG A 316 15.28 -8.77 10.34
C ARG A 316 16.79 -9.03 10.39
N THR A 317 17.18 -10.23 10.84
CA THR A 317 18.57 -10.68 10.88
C THR A 317 18.76 -11.96 10.08
N TYR A 318 19.70 -11.92 9.15
CA TYR A 318 20.15 -13.05 8.33
C TYR A 318 21.47 -13.57 8.92
N ASN A 319 21.41 -14.72 9.59
CA ASN A 319 22.56 -15.33 10.27
C ASN A 319 23.06 -16.54 9.46
N TYR A 320 24.11 -16.32 8.66
CA TYR A 320 24.69 -17.35 7.80
C TYR A 320 25.36 -18.48 8.57
N PRO A 321 26.17 -18.25 9.63
CA PRO A 321 26.77 -19.33 10.41
C PRO A 321 25.74 -20.29 11.03
N GLN A 322 24.55 -19.81 11.34
CA GLN A 322 23.46 -20.62 11.93
C GLN A 322 22.40 -21.03 10.92
N GLY A 323 22.51 -20.60 9.65
CA GLY A 323 21.54 -20.92 8.60
C GLY A 323 20.12 -20.42 8.88
N ARG A 324 19.96 -19.36 9.68
CA ARG A 324 18.64 -18.88 10.12
C ARG A 324 18.38 -17.43 9.76
N VAL A 325 17.09 -17.13 9.58
CA VAL A 325 16.56 -15.76 9.49
C VAL A 325 15.63 -15.51 10.66
N THR A 326 15.77 -14.37 11.33
CA THR A 326 14.90 -13.98 12.44
C THR A 326 14.27 -12.63 12.15
N ASP A 327 12.94 -12.56 12.08
CA ASP A 327 12.18 -11.31 12.08
C ASP A 327 11.88 -10.90 13.52
N HIS A 328 12.40 -9.74 13.91
CA HIS A 328 12.34 -9.28 15.30
C HIS A 328 11.00 -8.62 15.66
N ARG A 329 10.19 -8.26 14.69
CA ARG A 329 8.87 -7.64 14.92
C ARG A 329 7.88 -8.63 15.52
N ILE A 330 7.95 -9.88 15.05
CA ILE A 330 7.05 -10.97 15.46
C ILE A 330 7.80 -12.13 16.14
N SER A 331 9.11 -11.98 16.37
CA SER A 331 9.98 -13.00 16.96
C SER A 331 9.98 -14.34 16.18
N LEU A 332 9.69 -14.31 14.89
CA LEU A 332 9.69 -15.48 14.01
C LEU A 332 11.13 -15.85 13.62
N THR A 333 11.50 -17.12 13.78
CA THR A 333 12.80 -17.63 13.35
C THR A 333 12.64 -18.84 12.44
N LEU A 334 13.21 -18.74 11.23
CA LEU A 334 13.21 -19.79 10.22
C LEU A 334 14.65 -20.26 9.95
N TYR A 335 14.83 -21.58 9.78
CA TYR A 335 16.14 -22.23 9.60
C TYR A 335 16.44 -22.60 8.13
N ASN A 336 15.83 -21.92 7.19
CA ASN A 336 15.95 -22.12 5.74
C ASN A 336 16.52 -20.91 5.02
N LEU A 337 17.59 -20.30 5.58
CA LEU A 337 18.23 -19.07 5.07
C LEU A 337 18.48 -19.13 3.55
N SER A 338 18.97 -20.25 3.01
CA SER A 338 19.27 -20.38 1.58
C SER A 338 18.01 -20.24 0.70
N ALA A 339 16.91 -20.84 1.09
CA ALA A 339 15.63 -20.73 0.39
C ALA A 339 15.08 -19.30 0.47
N ILE A 340 15.20 -18.67 1.64
CA ILE A 340 14.77 -17.27 1.83
C ILE A 340 15.55 -16.32 0.91
N ILE A 341 16.88 -16.44 0.83
CA ILE A 341 17.72 -15.64 -0.08
C ILE A 341 17.40 -15.96 -1.55
N ASP A 342 16.87 -17.13 -1.84
CA ASP A 342 16.36 -17.50 -3.17
C ASP A 342 14.90 -17.12 -3.40
N GLY A 343 14.34 -16.23 -2.57
CA GLY A 343 13.03 -15.59 -2.75
C GLY A 343 11.88 -16.34 -2.10
N GLU A 344 12.09 -17.22 -1.11
CA GLU A 344 11.00 -17.86 -0.35
C GLU A 344 10.70 -17.05 0.93
N ILE A 345 10.18 -15.83 0.73
CA ILE A 345 9.85 -14.92 1.84
C ILE A 345 8.37 -14.89 2.19
N GLU A 346 7.53 -15.66 1.49
CA GLU A 346 6.08 -15.65 1.65
C GLU A 346 5.63 -15.92 3.09
N GLU A 347 6.19 -16.95 3.72
CA GLU A 347 5.85 -17.33 5.09
C GLU A 347 6.07 -16.18 6.09
N ILE A 348 7.15 -15.41 5.90
CA ILE A 348 7.44 -14.26 6.75
C ILE A 348 6.41 -13.14 6.52
N ILE A 349 6.09 -12.87 5.25
CA ILE A 349 5.12 -11.82 4.88
C ILE A 349 3.72 -12.17 5.40
N GLU A 350 3.30 -13.43 5.26
CA GLU A 350 1.99 -13.87 5.77
C GLU A 350 1.92 -13.79 7.29
N ALA A 351 2.96 -14.21 8.00
CA ALA A 351 3.01 -14.06 9.46
C ALA A 351 2.93 -12.59 9.90
N LEU A 352 3.55 -11.67 9.16
CA LEU A 352 3.48 -10.24 9.43
C LEU A 352 2.09 -9.67 9.14
N LYS A 353 1.43 -10.11 8.06
CA LYS A 353 0.04 -9.73 7.76
C LYS A 353 -0.91 -10.18 8.87
N VAL A 354 -0.77 -11.41 9.34
CA VAL A 354 -1.59 -11.93 10.44
C VAL A 354 -1.37 -11.12 11.72
N ALA A 355 -0.12 -10.77 12.02
CA ALA A 355 0.20 -9.95 13.20
C ALA A 355 -0.40 -8.53 13.09
N GLU A 356 -0.28 -7.86 11.94
CA GLU A 356 -0.88 -6.55 11.68
C GLU A 356 -2.41 -6.60 11.79
N ASN A 357 -3.04 -7.61 11.19
CA ASN A 357 -4.49 -7.78 11.28
C ASN A 357 -4.96 -8.02 12.71
N ALA A 358 -4.23 -8.82 13.50
CA ALA A 358 -4.52 -9.05 14.91
C ALA A 358 -4.41 -7.76 15.75
N GLU A 359 -3.46 -6.88 15.42
CA GLU A 359 -3.29 -5.58 16.08
C GLU A 359 -4.43 -4.63 15.73
N LYS A 360 -4.78 -4.50 14.44
CA LYS A 360 -5.92 -3.70 13.97
C LYS A 360 -7.26 -4.15 14.58
N LEU A 361 -7.48 -5.46 14.71
CA LEU A 361 -8.67 -6.01 15.36
C LEU A 361 -8.74 -5.65 16.84
N LYS A 362 -7.60 -5.62 17.54
CA LYS A 362 -7.54 -5.19 18.95
C LYS A 362 -7.85 -3.69 19.09
N GLU A 363 -7.28 -2.85 18.22
CA GLU A 363 -7.55 -1.41 18.20
C GLU A 363 -9.01 -1.11 17.87
N GLY A 364 -9.60 -1.79 16.89
CA GLY A 364 -11.01 -1.66 16.53
C GLY A 364 -11.96 -2.14 17.65
N ALA A 365 -11.56 -3.13 18.43
CA ALA A 365 -12.33 -3.60 19.59
C ALA A 365 -12.27 -2.65 20.80
N ILE A 366 -11.23 -1.80 20.89
CA ILE A 366 -11.10 -0.78 21.95
C ILE A 366 -11.88 0.50 21.59
N ALA A 367 -12.09 0.76 20.28
CA ALA A 367 -12.78 1.95 19.78
C ALA A 367 -14.32 1.79 19.67
N SER A 368 -14.84 0.60 19.89
CA SER A 368 -16.28 0.25 19.90
C SER A 368 -16.78 0.02 21.33
#